data_400e88e7682facb99136b1373300d601
#
_entry.id   400e88e7682facb99136b1373300d601
#
_cell.length_a   1.000
_cell.length_b   1.000
_cell.length_c   1.000
_cell.angle_alpha   90.00
_cell.angle_beta   90.00
_cell.angle_gamma   90.00
#
_symmetry.space_group_name_H-M   'P 1'
#
loop_
_entity.id
_entity.type
_entity.pdbx_description
1 polymer ?
#
loop_
_entity_poly.entity_id
_entity_poly.type
_entity_poly.pdbx_seq_one_letter_code
_entity_poly.pdbx_strand_id
1 'polypeptide(L)'
;MIFTAIAFIFHQQILRLLMEPASGFPGVPNQKPVYTDLTEFIGIAMKASLLAGIFTSLPFLLWQLTMFVSPGLNSTEKKYLYILMPVSVIIFVLGAAFGYFVLFPPAVKFLITFGSDVATPMIRIGNYVSLMLSLLFWMGAIFELPIVLFFLSRIGVVKPSFLSRNRKWAIVLAFILGALITPTLDPINQTMVAIPVLALYEVGILLSKIGVKMRNRVSSDNLDQVD
;
A
#
# COMPACT_ATOMS: atom_id res chain seq x y z
N MET A 1 -3.57 -19.17 3.36
CA MET A 1 -4.37 -20.02 4.27
C MET A 1 -3.67 -20.23 5.62
N ILE A 2 -2.46 -20.84 5.70
CA ILE A 2 -1.76 -21.09 6.98
C ILE A 2 -1.52 -19.80 7.77
N PHE A 3 -0.95 -18.78 7.14
CA PHE A 3 -0.70 -17.47 7.78
C PHE A 3 -1.99 -16.79 8.25
N THR A 4 -3.09 -16.92 7.53
CA THR A 4 -4.40 -16.39 7.92
C THR A 4 -4.94 -17.13 9.16
N ALA A 5 -4.79 -18.45 9.23
CA ALA A 5 -5.18 -19.24 10.40
C ALA A 5 -4.37 -18.86 11.64
N ILE A 6 -3.05 -18.67 11.48
CA ILE A 6 -2.18 -18.18 12.57
C ILE A 6 -2.60 -16.77 12.99
N ALA A 7 -2.82 -15.86 12.04
CA ALA A 7 -3.28 -14.51 12.33
C ALA A 7 -4.64 -14.49 13.05
N PHE A 8 -5.52 -15.45 12.74
CA PHE A 8 -6.81 -15.56 13.42
C PHE A 8 -6.67 -15.93 14.91
N ILE A 9 -5.67 -16.72 15.29
CA ILE A 9 -5.39 -16.99 16.72
C ILE A 9 -5.05 -15.68 17.45
N PHE A 10 -4.38 -14.75 16.78
CA PHE A 10 -3.98 -13.44 17.31
C PHE A 10 -4.95 -12.30 16.99
N HIS A 11 -6.19 -12.59 16.55
CA HIS A 11 -7.15 -11.58 16.13
C HIS A 11 -7.41 -10.49 17.17
N GLN A 12 -7.41 -10.84 18.47
CA GLN A 12 -7.63 -9.85 19.55
C GLN A 12 -6.50 -8.82 19.65
N GLN A 13 -5.24 -9.26 19.51
CA GLN A 13 -4.08 -8.37 19.53
C GLN A 13 -4.07 -7.46 18.30
N ILE A 14 -4.37 -8.02 17.12
CA ILE A 14 -4.48 -7.29 15.87
C ILE A 14 -5.58 -6.22 15.99
N LEU A 15 -6.76 -6.59 16.46
CA LEU A 15 -7.86 -5.64 16.63
C LEU A 15 -7.53 -4.55 17.66
N ARG A 16 -6.86 -4.88 18.77
CA ARG A 16 -6.41 -3.86 19.75
C ARG A 16 -5.47 -2.85 19.11
N LEU A 17 -4.49 -3.29 18.34
CA LEU A 17 -3.58 -2.41 17.60
C LEU A 17 -4.35 -1.50 16.63
N LEU A 18 -5.30 -2.06 15.88
CA LEU A 18 -6.12 -1.29 14.94
C LEU A 18 -7.07 -0.29 15.64
N MET A 19 -7.45 -0.55 16.89
CA MET A 19 -8.33 0.33 17.66
C MET A 19 -7.58 1.43 18.43
N GLU A 20 -6.27 1.35 18.56
CA GLU A 20 -5.47 2.33 19.31
C GLU A 20 -5.67 3.77 18.82
N PRO A 21 -5.67 4.07 17.50
CA PRO A 21 -5.91 5.42 17.02
C PRO A 21 -7.31 5.95 17.33
N ALA A 22 -8.31 5.08 17.58
CA ALA A 22 -9.68 5.50 17.90
C ALA A 22 -9.78 6.18 19.28
N SER A 23 -8.87 5.90 20.20
CA SER A 23 -8.88 6.42 21.57
C SER A 23 -8.66 7.94 21.67
N GLY A 24 -8.23 8.60 20.58
CA GLY A 24 -7.94 10.03 20.53
C GLY A 24 -9.02 10.89 19.86
N PHE A 25 -10.14 10.33 19.39
CA PHE A 25 -11.12 11.10 18.64
C PHE A 25 -12.23 11.69 19.54
N PRO A 26 -12.44 13.02 19.53
CA PRO A 26 -13.56 13.65 20.24
C PRO A 26 -14.88 13.22 19.60
N GLY A 27 -15.90 12.95 20.45
CA GLY A 27 -17.26 12.62 20.01
C GLY A 27 -17.57 11.12 19.90
N VAL A 28 -16.61 10.22 20.18
CA VAL A 28 -16.89 8.79 20.31
C VAL A 28 -17.33 8.47 21.74
N PRO A 29 -18.57 8.00 21.99
CA PRO A 29 -19.00 7.61 23.32
C PRO A 29 -18.05 6.55 23.91
N ASN A 30 -17.54 6.79 25.12
CA ASN A 30 -16.56 5.92 25.79
C ASN A 30 -15.26 5.65 24.98
N GLN A 31 -14.91 6.49 23.98
CA GLN A 31 -13.72 6.34 23.13
C GLN A 31 -13.61 4.99 22.41
N LYS A 32 -14.73 4.29 22.18
CA LYS A 32 -14.75 3.00 21.48
C LYS A 32 -15.87 2.99 20.44
N PRO A 33 -15.58 2.54 19.20
CA PRO A 33 -16.62 2.26 18.21
C PRO A 33 -17.62 1.21 18.72
N VAL A 34 -18.84 1.30 18.25
CA VAL A 34 -19.92 0.40 18.62
C VAL A 34 -20.14 -0.65 17.53
N TYR A 35 -20.54 -1.86 17.91
CA TYR A 35 -21.07 -2.84 16.97
C TYR A 35 -22.61 -2.82 17.05
N THR A 36 -23.24 -2.96 15.91
CA THR A 36 -24.70 -2.91 15.78
C THR A 36 -25.31 -4.25 15.41
N ASP A 37 -24.47 -5.21 15.02
CA ASP A 37 -24.90 -6.54 14.59
C ASP A 37 -24.09 -7.61 15.33
N LEU A 38 -24.73 -8.73 15.69
CA LEU A 38 -24.12 -9.84 16.42
C LEU A 38 -22.96 -10.49 15.65
N THR A 39 -23.08 -10.52 14.33
CA THR A 39 -22.08 -11.16 13.44
C THR A 39 -20.97 -10.19 13.01
N GLU A 40 -21.14 -8.90 13.25
CA GLU A 40 -20.22 -7.84 12.81
C GLU A 40 -18.80 -8.08 13.35
N PHE A 41 -18.67 -8.40 14.63
CA PHE A 41 -17.37 -8.62 15.26
C PHE A 41 -16.61 -9.82 14.69
N ILE A 42 -17.29 -10.92 14.38
CA ILE A 42 -16.70 -12.11 13.76
C ILE A 42 -16.22 -11.78 12.35
N GLY A 43 -17.04 -11.07 11.57
CA GLY A 43 -16.69 -10.64 10.23
C GLY A 43 -15.45 -9.73 10.19
N ILE A 44 -15.33 -8.82 11.15
CA ILE A 44 -14.17 -7.94 11.30
C ILE A 44 -12.92 -8.73 11.69
N ALA A 45 -13.04 -9.64 12.66
CA ALA A 45 -11.93 -10.49 13.08
C ALA A 45 -11.40 -11.34 11.92
N MET A 46 -12.28 -11.89 11.08
CA MET A 46 -11.91 -12.62 9.88
C MET A 46 -11.20 -11.73 8.85
N LYS A 47 -11.74 -10.53 8.55
CA LYS A 47 -11.11 -9.57 7.63
C LYS A 47 -9.73 -9.14 8.11
N ALA A 48 -9.61 -8.77 9.39
CA ALA A 48 -8.33 -8.37 9.98
C ALA A 48 -7.29 -9.50 9.93
N SER A 49 -7.71 -10.72 10.26
CA SER A 49 -6.84 -11.90 10.20
C SER A 49 -6.43 -12.27 8.77
N LEU A 50 -7.32 -12.12 7.80
CA LEU A 50 -7.02 -12.36 6.39
C LEU A 50 -5.96 -11.37 5.89
N LEU A 51 -6.12 -10.08 6.17
CA LEU A 51 -5.14 -9.06 5.77
C LEU A 51 -3.82 -9.20 6.51
N ALA A 52 -3.83 -9.47 7.81
CA ALA A 52 -2.62 -9.76 8.58
C ALA A 52 -1.91 -11.01 8.03
N GLY A 53 -2.66 -12.04 7.64
CA GLY A 53 -2.13 -13.23 6.96
C GLY A 53 -1.49 -12.91 5.62
N ILE A 54 -2.09 -12.04 4.80
CA ILE A 54 -1.50 -11.54 3.54
C ILE A 54 -0.20 -10.78 3.83
N PHE A 55 -0.19 -9.85 4.78
CA PHE A 55 1.01 -9.09 5.15
C PHE A 55 2.15 -10.00 5.61
N THR A 56 1.86 -10.97 6.44
CA THR A 56 2.85 -11.94 6.92
C THR A 56 3.35 -12.87 5.80
N SER A 57 2.51 -13.14 4.80
CA SER A 57 2.87 -13.98 3.65
C SER A 57 3.59 -13.21 2.53
N LEU A 58 3.70 -11.89 2.60
CA LEU A 58 4.35 -11.05 1.58
C LEU A 58 5.76 -11.55 1.17
N PRO A 59 6.67 -11.87 2.09
CA PRO A 59 7.99 -12.36 1.69
C PRO A 59 7.89 -13.60 0.81
N PHE A 60 6.97 -14.51 1.13
CA PHE A 60 6.73 -15.72 0.35
C PHE A 60 6.08 -15.42 -1.01
N LEU A 61 5.11 -14.50 -1.06
CA LEU A 61 4.47 -14.08 -2.31
C LEU A 61 5.48 -13.40 -3.26
N LEU A 62 6.34 -12.54 -2.73
CA LEU A 62 7.40 -11.89 -3.49
C LEU A 62 8.46 -12.91 -3.97
N TRP A 63 8.77 -13.91 -3.15
CA TRP A 63 9.64 -15.02 -3.56
C TRP A 63 9.04 -15.80 -4.73
N GLN A 64 7.76 -16.16 -4.67
CA GLN A 64 7.05 -16.86 -5.74
C GLN A 64 7.04 -16.02 -7.04
N LEU A 65 6.74 -14.72 -6.92
CA LEU A 65 6.77 -13.79 -8.05
C LEU A 65 8.18 -13.70 -8.66
N THR A 66 9.21 -13.64 -7.82
CA THR A 66 10.63 -13.63 -8.23
C THR A 66 10.99 -14.90 -8.98
N MET A 67 10.59 -16.05 -8.48
CA MET A 67 10.83 -17.35 -9.15
C MET A 67 10.10 -17.43 -10.50
N PHE A 68 8.89 -16.89 -10.59
CA PHE A 68 8.10 -16.88 -11.83
C PHE A 68 8.73 -15.98 -12.90
N VAL A 69 9.26 -14.82 -12.52
CA VAL A 69 9.86 -13.86 -13.46
C VAL A 69 11.29 -14.22 -13.81
N SER A 70 12.02 -14.88 -12.91
CA SER A 70 13.44 -15.22 -13.04
C SER A 70 13.83 -15.98 -14.33
N PRO A 71 13.05 -16.95 -14.87
CA PRO A 71 13.45 -17.67 -16.09
C PRO A 71 13.63 -16.77 -17.32
N GLY A 72 12.86 -15.66 -17.39
CA GLY A 72 12.94 -14.70 -18.49
C GLY A 72 14.06 -13.66 -18.38
N LEU A 73 14.91 -13.71 -17.35
CA LEU A 73 15.89 -12.69 -17.02
C LEU A 73 17.34 -13.20 -17.18
N ASN A 74 18.25 -12.29 -17.58
CA ASN A 74 19.68 -12.54 -17.60
C ASN A 74 20.26 -12.69 -16.18
N SER A 75 21.44 -13.30 -16.05
CA SER A 75 22.10 -13.54 -14.76
C SER A 75 22.29 -12.27 -13.92
N THR A 76 22.62 -11.15 -14.57
CA THR A 76 22.78 -9.85 -13.92
C THR A 76 21.45 -9.30 -13.42
N GLU A 77 20.39 -9.46 -14.19
CA GLU A 77 19.03 -9.00 -13.82
C GLU A 77 18.44 -9.80 -12.66
N LYS A 78 18.69 -11.12 -12.63
CA LYS A 78 18.31 -12.00 -11.51
C LYS A 78 18.90 -11.52 -10.18
N LYS A 79 20.18 -11.12 -10.15
CA LYS A 79 20.84 -10.62 -8.96
C LYS A 79 20.10 -9.40 -8.36
N TYR A 80 19.67 -8.46 -9.22
CA TYR A 80 18.92 -7.28 -8.77
C TYR A 80 17.51 -7.65 -8.27
N LEU A 81 16.87 -8.61 -8.92
CA LEU A 81 15.55 -9.09 -8.48
C LEU A 81 15.61 -9.67 -7.06
N TYR A 82 16.64 -10.47 -6.75
CA TYR A 82 16.84 -11.03 -5.41
C TYR A 82 17.18 -9.96 -4.35
N ILE A 83 17.88 -8.88 -4.73
CA ILE A 83 18.17 -7.76 -3.82
C ILE A 83 16.92 -6.91 -3.57
N LEU A 84 16.09 -6.70 -4.60
CA LEU A 84 14.86 -5.92 -4.49
C LEU A 84 13.81 -6.60 -3.61
N MET A 85 13.79 -7.92 -3.52
CA MET A 85 12.80 -8.66 -2.74
C MET A 85 12.75 -8.24 -1.26
N PRO A 86 13.84 -8.28 -0.46
CA PRO A 86 13.78 -7.83 0.92
C PRO A 86 13.50 -6.33 1.06
N VAL A 87 13.96 -5.51 0.09
CA VAL A 87 13.68 -4.07 0.04
C VAL A 87 12.18 -3.83 -0.16
N SER A 88 11.54 -4.61 -1.02
CA SER A 88 10.09 -4.56 -1.27
C SER A 88 9.30 -4.83 0.01
N VAL A 89 9.63 -5.89 0.76
CA VAL A 89 8.97 -6.18 2.04
C VAL A 89 9.05 -4.98 3.00
N ILE A 90 10.22 -4.36 3.11
CA ILE A 90 10.44 -3.20 3.98
C ILE A 90 9.58 -2.01 3.50
N ILE A 91 9.57 -1.74 2.19
CA ILE A 91 8.82 -0.62 1.61
C ILE A 91 7.32 -0.84 1.75
N PHE A 92 6.83 -2.07 1.60
CA PHE A 92 5.43 -2.39 1.85
C PHE A 92 5.04 -2.09 3.30
N VAL A 93 5.85 -2.54 4.28
CA VAL A 93 5.62 -2.27 5.71
C VAL A 93 5.65 -0.76 5.99
N LEU A 94 6.59 -0.01 5.38
CA LEU A 94 6.63 1.45 5.49
C LEU A 94 5.37 2.11 4.89
N GLY A 95 4.87 1.60 3.77
CA GLY A 95 3.62 2.05 3.16
C GLY A 95 2.41 1.79 4.06
N ALA A 96 2.31 0.61 4.66
CA ALA A 96 1.26 0.30 5.63
C ALA A 96 1.37 1.20 6.87
N ALA A 97 2.58 1.40 7.40
CA ALA A 97 2.82 2.32 8.52
C ALA A 97 2.45 3.77 8.17
N PHE A 98 2.76 4.23 6.95
CA PHE A 98 2.31 5.54 6.47
C PHE A 98 0.79 5.63 6.41
N GLY A 99 0.11 4.60 5.93
CA GLY A 99 -1.35 4.50 5.95
C GLY A 99 -1.92 4.63 7.37
N TYR A 100 -1.31 3.94 8.33
CA TYR A 100 -1.74 3.91 9.73
C TYR A 100 -1.51 5.23 10.46
N PHE A 101 -0.29 5.79 10.40
CA PHE A 101 0.10 6.95 11.20
C PHE A 101 -0.21 8.30 10.53
N VAL A 102 -0.17 8.35 9.20
CA VAL A 102 -0.25 9.62 8.45
C VAL A 102 -1.60 9.82 7.79
N LEU A 103 -2.15 8.80 7.12
CA LEU A 103 -3.40 8.96 6.37
C LEU A 103 -4.65 8.70 7.20
N PHE A 104 -4.64 7.67 8.02
CA PHE A 104 -5.83 7.24 8.75
C PHE A 104 -6.34 8.29 9.76
N PRO A 105 -5.50 8.93 10.61
CA PRO A 105 -5.99 9.89 11.60
C PRO A 105 -6.72 11.10 10.98
N PRO A 106 -6.18 11.81 9.97
CA PRO A 106 -6.88 12.93 9.37
C PRO A 106 -8.13 12.50 8.58
N ALA A 107 -8.11 11.31 7.94
CA ALA A 107 -9.27 10.78 7.23
C ALA A 107 -10.44 10.54 8.18
N VAL A 108 -10.21 9.87 9.30
CA VAL A 108 -11.25 9.63 10.31
C VAL A 108 -11.69 10.92 10.98
N LYS A 109 -10.75 11.81 11.32
CA LYS A 109 -11.08 13.13 11.90
C LYS A 109 -12.03 13.90 10.99
N PHE A 110 -11.74 13.95 9.70
CA PHE A 110 -12.61 14.61 8.72
C PHE A 110 -14.01 14.01 8.71
N LEU A 111 -14.13 12.66 8.67
CA LEU A 111 -15.42 11.96 8.65
C LEU A 111 -16.25 12.20 9.91
N ILE A 112 -15.61 12.32 11.07
CA ILE A 112 -16.29 12.57 12.35
C ILE A 112 -16.75 14.02 12.44
N THR A 113 -15.91 14.97 11.99
CA THR A 113 -16.22 16.41 12.11
C THR A 113 -17.16 16.90 11.02
N PHE A 114 -17.20 16.25 9.88
CA PHE A 114 -18.09 16.64 8.78
C PHE A 114 -19.54 16.32 9.11
N GLY A 115 -20.29 17.36 9.46
CA GLY A 115 -21.70 17.24 9.84
C GLY A 115 -21.94 17.09 11.36
N SER A 116 -20.91 17.22 12.19
CA SER A 116 -21.05 17.19 13.66
C SER A 116 -21.94 18.32 14.22
N ASP A 117 -22.12 19.39 13.43
CA ASP A 117 -23.02 20.51 13.78
C ASP A 117 -24.51 20.12 13.66
N VAL A 118 -24.82 19.07 12.91
CA VAL A 118 -26.20 18.65 12.61
C VAL A 118 -26.57 17.36 13.34
N ALA A 119 -25.60 16.44 13.52
CA ALA A 119 -25.84 15.12 14.12
C ALA A 119 -24.65 14.64 14.94
N THR A 120 -24.91 13.83 15.97
CA THR A 120 -23.87 13.16 16.75
C THR A 120 -23.38 11.92 16.01
N PRO A 121 -22.08 11.81 15.69
CA PRO A 121 -21.57 10.66 14.97
C PRO A 121 -21.55 9.40 15.84
N MET A 122 -22.09 8.30 15.33
CA MET A 122 -21.94 6.96 15.90
C MET A 122 -21.07 6.12 14.96
N ILE A 123 -19.86 5.79 15.40
CA ILE A 123 -18.91 5.05 14.59
C ILE A 123 -19.12 3.55 14.76
N ARG A 124 -19.51 2.87 13.69
CA ARG A 124 -19.57 1.41 13.66
C ARG A 124 -18.17 0.83 13.55
N ILE A 125 -17.85 -0.17 14.38
CA ILE A 125 -16.55 -0.83 14.39
C ILE A 125 -16.21 -1.45 13.01
N GLY A 126 -17.22 -1.99 12.30
CA GLY A 126 -17.07 -2.55 10.97
C GLY A 126 -16.54 -1.55 9.94
N ASN A 127 -17.13 -0.35 9.93
CA ASN A 127 -16.73 0.71 9.01
C ASN A 127 -15.33 1.23 9.35
N TYR A 128 -15.06 1.45 10.63
CA TYR A 128 -13.77 1.91 11.13
C TYR A 128 -12.63 0.97 10.74
N VAL A 129 -12.76 -0.32 11.09
CA VAL A 129 -11.73 -1.33 10.81
C VAL A 129 -11.60 -1.57 9.30
N SER A 130 -12.71 -1.60 8.55
CA SER A 130 -12.66 -1.78 7.10
C SER A 130 -11.92 -0.63 6.40
N LEU A 131 -12.15 0.62 6.80
CA LEU A 131 -11.42 1.78 6.29
C LEU A 131 -9.93 1.67 6.59
N MET A 132 -9.57 1.37 7.84
CA MET A 132 -8.17 1.21 8.24
C MET A 132 -7.48 0.10 7.46
N LEU A 133 -8.06 -1.09 7.41
CA LEU A 133 -7.48 -2.23 6.68
C LEU A 133 -7.31 -1.93 5.19
N SER A 134 -8.29 -1.24 4.59
CA SER A 134 -8.20 -0.79 3.20
C SER A 134 -7.03 0.15 2.98
N LEU A 135 -6.88 1.18 3.84
CA LEU A 135 -5.76 2.13 3.75
C LEU A 135 -4.40 1.43 3.94
N LEU A 136 -4.27 0.56 4.94
CA LEU A 136 -3.02 -0.17 5.18
C LEU A 136 -2.61 -1.01 3.97
N PHE A 137 -3.55 -1.79 3.43
CA PHE A 137 -3.29 -2.68 2.30
C PHE A 137 -2.91 -1.90 1.04
N TRP A 138 -3.73 -0.93 0.66
CA TRP A 138 -3.51 -0.17 -0.57
C TRP A 138 -2.27 0.71 -0.49
N MET A 139 -2.01 1.35 0.66
CA MET A 139 -0.79 2.14 0.83
C MET A 139 0.45 1.26 0.81
N GLY A 140 0.42 0.08 1.45
CA GLY A 140 1.50 -0.89 1.31
C GLY A 140 1.77 -1.24 -0.16
N ALA A 141 0.72 -1.57 -0.92
CA ALA A 141 0.83 -1.91 -2.34
C ALA A 141 1.30 -0.73 -3.22
N ILE A 142 0.81 0.49 -2.96
CA ILE A 142 1.20 1.70 -3.71
C ILE A 142 2.66 2.07 -3.46
N PHE A 143 3.18 1.84 -2.26
CA PHE A 143 4.59 2.08 -1.96
C PHE A 143 5.54 1.18 -2.75
N GLU A 144 5.07 0.03 -3.25
CA GLU A 144 5.82 -0.82 -4.18
C GLU A 144 5.99 -0.20 -5.58
N LEU A 145 5.14 0.75 -5.97
CA LEU A 145 5.12 1.32 -7.30
C LEU A 145 6.50 1.84 -7.76
N PRO A 146 7.29 2.58 -6.97
CA PRO A 146 8.62 3.04 -7.36
C PRO A 146 9.60 1.89 -7.67
N ILE A 147 9.55 0.80 -6.89
CA ILE A 147 10.38 -0.38 -7.11
C ILE A 147 9.99 -1.10 -8.39
N VAL A 148 8.69 -1.28 -8.60
CA VAL A 148 8.16 -1.92 -9.81
C VAL A 148 8.58 -1.12 -11.04
N LEU A 149 8.45 0.21 -11.03
CA LEU A 149 8.87 1.08 -12.13
C LEU A 149 10.39 1.04 -12.37
N PHE A 150 11.19 1.01 -11.31
CA PHE A 150 12.64 0.81 -11.41
C PHE A 150 12.97 -0.49 -12.11
N PHE A 151 12.39 -1.60 -11.66
CA PHE A 151 12.65 -2.92 -12.21
C PHE A 151 12.22 -3.02 -13.68
N LEU A 152 10.99 -2.60 -14.02
CA LEU A 152 10.48 -2.61 -15.39
C LEU A 152 11.32 -1.76 -16.34
N SER A 153 11.86 -0.64 -15.84
CA SER A 153 12.74 0.22 -16.66
C SER A 153 14.12 -0.38 -16.85
N ARG A 154 14.63 -1.10 -15.84
CA ARG A 154 15.91 -1.78 -15.91
C ARG A 154 15.90 -2.92 -16.92
N ILE A 155 14.84 -3.72 -16.96
CA ILE A 155 14.69 -4.78 -17.99
C ILE A 155 14.24 -4.25 -19.36
N GLY A 156 13.92 -2.95 -19.44
CA GLY A 156 13.60 -2.27 -20.71
C GLY A 156 12.16 -2.33 -21.16
N VAL A 157 11.26 -2.86 -20.34
CA VAL A 157 9.81 -2.91 -20.62
C VAL A 157 9.21 -1.50 -20.62
N VAL A 158 9.62 -0.64 -19.67
CA VAL A 158 9.10 0.72 -19.54
C VAL A 158 10.22 1.74 -19.72
N LYS A 159 9.96 2.78 -20.52
CA LYS A 159 10.90 3.90 -20.72
C LYS A 159 10.53 5.06 -19.77
N PRO A 160 11.52 5.72 -19.11
CA PRO A 160 11.26 6.88 -18.25
C PRO A 160 10.56 8.04 -18.98
N SER A 161 10.84 8.21 -20.27
CA SER A 161 10.20 9.21 -21.13
C SER A 161 8.70 8.96 -21.31
N PHE A 162 8.29 7.69 -21.39
CA PHE A 162 6.88 7.30 -21.46
C PHE A 162 6.16 7.68 -20.15
N LEU A 163 6.74 7.37 -19.00
CA LEU A 163 6.19 7.74 -17.69
C LEU A 163 6.06 9.26 -17.56
N SER A 164 7.12 10.01 -17.85
CA SER A 164 7.11 11.47 -17.76
C SER A 164 6.09 12.13 -18.68
N ARG A 165 5.86 11.56 -19.86
CA ARG A 165 4.86 12.07 -20.84
C ARG A 165 3.42 11.82 -20.39
N ASN A 166 3.21 10.74 -19.63
CA ASN A 166 1.87 10.27 -19.23
C ASN A 166 1.46 10.71 -17.80
N ARG A 167 2.09 11.74 -17.22
CA ARG A 167 1.75 12.29 -15.89
C ARG A 167 0.27 12.63 -15.72
N LYS A 168 -0.37 13.16 -16.76
CA LYS A 168 -1.80 13.46 -16.73
C LYS A 168 -2.68 12.24 -16.44
N TRP A 169 -2.30 11.08 -16.98
CA TRP A 169 -2.98 9.82 -16.71
C TRP A 169 -2.70 9.30 -15.31
N ALA A 170 -1.47 9.52 -14.80
CA ALA A 170 -1.13 9.18 -13.42
C ALA A 170 -1.99 9.99 -12.42
N ILE A 171 -2.26 11.27 -12.70
CA ILE A 171 -3.16 12.09 -11.87
C ILE A 171 -4.56 11.49 -11.87
N VAL A 172 -5.12 11.18 -13.02
CA VAL A 172 -6.46 10.58 -13.12
C VAL A 172 -6.52 9.26 -12.37
N LEU A 173 -5.52 8.38 -12.58
CA LEU A 173 -5.44 7.09 -11.88
C LEU A 173 -5.28 7.24 -10.37
N ALA A 174 -4.52 8.23 -9.89
CA ALA A 174 -4.37 8.50 -8.47
C ALA A 174 -5.70 8.87 -7.81
N PHE A 175 -6.52 9.70 -8.48
CA PHE A 175 -7.85 10.03 -7.98
C PHE A 175 -8.83 8.86 -8.07
N ILE A 176 -8.77 8.03 -9.12
CA ILE A 176 -9.56 6.79 -9.20
C ILE A 176 -9.19 5.83 -8.06
N LEU A 177 -7.88 5.65 -7.80
CA LEU A 177 -7.42 4.84 -6.65
C LEU A 177 -7.88 5.44 -5.32
N GLY A 178 -7.80 6.76 -5.15
CA GLY A 178 -8.34 7.44 -3.98
C GLY A 178 -9.82 7.12 -3.76
N ALA A 179 -10.65 7.20 -4.81
CA ALA A 179 -12.07 6.88 -4.75
C ALA A 179 -12.36 5.39 -4.44
N LEU A 180 -11.47 4.49 -4.87
CA LEU A 180 -11.62 3.05 -4.60
C LEU A 180 -11.23 2.69 -3.17
N ILE A 181 -10.22 3.37 -2.62
CA ILE A 181 -9.65 3.10 -1.30
C ILE A 181 -10.52 3.70 -0.20
N THR A 182 -11.02 4.92 -0.40
CA THR A 182 -11.88 5.61 0.57
C THR A 182 -13.32 5.15 0.42
N PRO A 183 -14.03 4.83 1.52
CA PRO A 183 -15.43 4.41 1.47
C PRO A 183 -16.40 5.55 1.13
N THR A 184 -15.90 6.78 1.14
CA THR A 184 -16.66 8.01 0.86
C THR A 184 -16.17 8.65 -0.42
N LEU A 185 -17.11 9.05 -1.29
CA LEU A 185 -16.80 9.76 -2.53
C LEU A 185 -16.58 11.26 -2.29
N ASP A 186 -15.89 11.61 -1.20
CA ASP A 186 -15.59 13.00 -0.89
C ASP A 186 -14.22 13.41 -1.46
N PRO A 187 -14.11 14.61 -2.03
CA PRO A 187 -12.89 15.09 -2.68
C PRO A 187 -11.72 15.24 -1.70
N ILE A 188 -11.98 15.45 -0.42
CA ILE A 188 -10.93 15.72 0.60
C ILE A 188 -10.18 14.44 0.92
N ASN A 189 -10.87 13.37 1.34
CA ASN A 189 -10.25 12.08 1.60
C ASN A 189 -9.62 11.49 0.33
N GLN A 190 -10.27 11.66 -0.82
CA GLN A 190 -9.73 11.23 -2.10
C GLN A 190 -8.41 11.94 -2.42
N THR A 191 -8.32 13.26 -2.20
CA THR A 191 -7.09 14.04 -2.40
C THR A 191 -5.99 13.63 -1.42
N MET A 192 -6.34 13.35 -0.15
CA MET A 192 -5.38 12.86 0.85
C MET A 192 -4.68 11.56 0.40
N VAL A 193 -5.37 10.67 -0.29
CA VAL A 193 -4.78 9.46 -0.86
C VAL A 193 -4.04 9.74 -2.16
N ALA A 194 -4.60 10.59 -3.03
CA ALA A 194 -4.03 10.88 -4.35
C ALA A 194 -2.65 11.57 -4.26
N ILE A 195 -2.44 12.49 -3.30
CA ILE A 195 -1.16 13.20 -3.14
C ILE A 195 0.03 12.23 -2.91
N PRO A 196 0.01 11.32 -1.93
CA PRO A 196 1.08 10.33 -1.77
C PRO A 196 1.29 9.44 -3.00
N VAL A 197 0.21 9.02 -3.67
CA VAL A 197 0.30 8.23 -4.90
C VAL A 197 1.08 8.96 -5.98
N LEU A 198 0.77 10.25 -6.19
CA LEU A 198 1.48 11.09 -7.15
C LEU A 198 2.94 11.32 -6.77
N ALA A 199 3.22 11.56 -5.49
CA ALA A 199 4.58 11.69 -5.00
C ALA A 199 5.40 10.42 -5.26
N LEU A 200 4.84 9.26 -4.97
CA LEU A 200 5.46 7.95 -5.23
C LEU A 200 5.64 7.67 -6.73
N TYR A 201 4.70 8.11 -7.57
CA TYR A 201 4.86 8.03 -9.02
C TYR A 201 6.05 8.86 -9.52
N GLU A 202 6.24 10.11 -9.03
CA GLU A 202 7.42 10.92 -9.38
C GLU A 202 8.73 10.28 -8.88
N VAL A 203 8.74 9.74 -7.65
CA VAL A 203 9.88 8.93 -7.17
C VAL A 203 10.13 7.74 -8.09
N GLY A 204 9.08 7.08 -8.54
CA GLY A 204 9.16 5.98 -9.51
C GLY A 204 9.79 6.40 -10.84
N ILE A 205 9.45 7.58 -11.36
CA ILE A 205 10.10 8.14 -12.57
C ILE A 205 11.61 8.37 -12.33
N LEU A 206 11.98 8.91 -11.16
CA LEU A 206 13.41 9.13 -10.82
C LEU A 206 14.16 7.79 -10.75
N LEU A 207 13.62 6.80 -10.06
CA LEU A 207 14.21 5.48 -9.95
C LEU A 207 14.26 4.77 -11.31
N SER A 208 13.26 4.93 -12.16
CA SER A 208 13.23 4.44 -13.53
C SER A 208 14.42 4.95 -14.37
N LYS A 209 14.76 6.25 -14.25
CA LYS A 209 15.95 6.83 -14.91
C LYS A 209 17.25 6.16 -14.43
N ILE A 210 17.35 5.90 -13.13
CA ILE A 210 18.51 5.18 -12.55
C ILE A 210 18.58 3.77 -13.11
N GLY A 211 17.44 3.07 -13.18
CA GLY A 211 17.36 1.71 -13.74
C GLY A 211 17.90 1.62 -15.17
N VAL A 212 17.49 2.54 -16.05
CA VAL A 212 18.00 2.61 -17.45
C VAL A 212 19.50 2.92 -17.50
N LYS A 213 19.98 3.88 -16.66
CA LYS A 213 21.41 4.22 -16.60
C LYS A 213 22.26 3.02 -16.20
N MET A 214 21.79 2.24 -15.22
CA MET A 214 22.48 1.02 -14.78
C MET A 214 22.48 -0.07 -15.86
N ARG A 215 21.39 -0.21 -16.64
CA ARG A 215 21.33 -1.14 -17.78
C ARG A 215 22.37 -0.80 -18.84
N ASN A 216 22.45 0.47 -19.24
CA ASN A 216 23.34 0.91 -20.29
C ASN A 216 24.83 0.74 -19.92
N ARG A 217 25.20 0.91 -18.64
CA ARG A 217 26.56 0.64 -18.16
C ARG A 217 26.98 -0.82 -18.33
N VAL A 218 26.09 -1.76 -17.95
CA VAL A 218 26.38 -3.20 -18.09
C VAL A 218 26.54 -3.60 -19.57
N SER A 219 25.81 -2.92 -20.47
CA SER A 219 25.94 -3.18 -21.91
C SER A 219 27.25 -2.63 -22.48
N SER A 220 27.77 -1.49 -22.01
CA SER A 220 29.08 -0.95 -22.43
C SER A 220 30.25 -1.84 -21.93
N ASP A 221 30.21 -2.22 -20.65
CA ASP A 221 31.27 -3.07 -20.07
C ASP A 221 31.39 -4.43 -20.76
N ASN A 222 30.30 -4.98 -21.31
CA ASN A 222 30.33 -6.23 -22.06
C ASN A 222 30.89 -6.07 -23.49
N LEU A 223 30.85 -4.89 -24.10
CA LEU A 223 31.42 -4.60 -25.38
C LEU A 223 32.95 -4.43 -25.28
N ASP A 224 33.43 -3.79 -24.21
CA ASP A 224 34.86 -3.56 -23.95
C ASP A 224 35.60 -4.84 -23.54
N GLN A 225 34.91 -5.96 -23.27
CA GLN A 225 35.53 -7.27 -22.95
C GLN A 225 35.63 -8.22 -24.17
N VAL A 226 35.12 -7.82 -25.33
CA VAL A 226 35.11 -8.63 -26.57
C VAL A 226 36.18 -8.17 -27.56
N ASP A 227 36.77 -6.99 -27.32
CA ASP A 227 37.94 -6.45 -28.06
C ASP A 227 39.25 -6.80 -27.32
#